data_bb9c0a88f494680b7c2ce02bd366e602
#
_entry.id   bb9c0a88f494680b7c2ce02bd366e602
#
_cell.length_a   1.000
_cell.length_b   1.000
_cell.length_c   1.000
_cell.angle_alpha   90.00
_cell.angle_beta   90.00
_cell.angle_gamma   90.00
#
_symmetry.space_group_name_H-M   'P 1'
#
loop_
_entity.id
_entity.type
_entity.pdbx_description
1 polymer ?
#
loop_
_entity_poly.entity_id
_entity_poly.type
_entity_poly.pdbx_seq_one_letter_code
_entity_poly.pdbx_strand_id
1 'polypeptide(L)'
;MGQHSAHTLPALHTPGLASAPPATLAVAAGVADVRRAPDATSEQVTQALLHTPAAPLEEDRGWVRVRLSDYEGWIEAGNLAEPAASSAHVAVVRAPCATLYRDVTSGDGAGVAYATSVLPVLDSDREPRLHVAMPGGGSAWIARDDVAVREATTPFPEAGPEVAIALARQLLGTPYLWGGVTSAGVDCSGLVQLCCRAAGRIVLRDGDQQYEGIPYVVERGALQAGDLIFFAHDGAITHVALMIGTQSYIHAKGSPESRVMINSLDPASEAFSQRLAHLYAGARRPFTNTCGTHDADA
;
A
#
# COMPACT_ATOMS: atom_id res chain seq x y z
N MET A 1 -4.87 37.72 33.26
CA MET A 1 -6.03 36.83 33.16
C MET A 1 -6.41 36.79 31.66
N GLY A 2 -5.88 35.87 30.91
CA GLY A 2 -6.16 35.68 29.48
C GLY A 2 -6.75 34.29 29.31
N GLN A 3 -8.03 34.23 28.94
CA GLN A 3 -8.76 33.01 28.71
C GLN A 3 -8.30 32.42 27.36
N HIS A 4 -7.67 31.24 27.38
CA HIS A 4 -7.46 30.42 26.18
C HIS A 4 -8.79 29.74 25.86
N SER A 5 -9.47 30.22 24.80
CA SER A 5 -10.58 29.51 24.18
C SER A 5 -10.08 28.26 23.52
N ALA A 6 -10.49 27.11 24.04
CA ALA A 6 -10.32 25.83 23.38
C ALA A 6 -11.23 25.82 22.13
N HIS A 7 -10.62 25.91 20.94
CA HIS A 7 -11.33 25.60 19.70
C HIS A 7 -11.56 24.09 19.62
N THR A 8 -12.79 23.68 19.91
CA THR A 8 -13.27 22.33 19.62
C THR A 8 -13.31 22.19 18.09
N LEU A 9 -12.39 21.41 17.55
CA LEU A 9 -12.42 21.02 16.14
C LEU A 9 -13.68 20.16 15.90
N PRO A 10 -14.44 20.39 14.80
CA PRO A 10 -15.58 19.56 14.47
C PRO A 10 -15.13 18.12 14.25
N ALA A 11 -15.90 17.16 14.76
CA ALA A 11 -15.70 15.74 14.55
C ALA A 11 -15.57 15.49 13.03
N LEU A 12 -14.39 15.08 12.59
CA LEU A 12 -14.12 14.67 11.23
C LEU A 12 -15.04 13.47 10.93
N HIS A 13 -15.98 13.71 10.05
CA HIS A 13 -16.71 12.66 9.35
C HIS A 13 -15.66 11.86 8.62
N THR A 14 -15.29 10.69 9.15
CA THR A 14 -14.70 9.62 8.33
C THR A 14 -15.71 9.43 7.21
N PRO A 15 -15.39 9.64 5.93
CA PRO A 15 -16.29 9.22 4.88
C PRO A 15 -16.43 7.72 5.10
N GLY A 16 -17.58 7.28 5.63
CA GLY A 16 -17.89 5.87 5.68
C GLY A 16 -17.62 5.38 4.27
N LEU A 17 -16.83 4.31 4.14
CA LEU A 17 -16.72 3.57 2.89
C LEU A 17 -18.15 3.26 2.50
N ALA A 18 -18.77 4.17 1.71
CA ALA A 18 -20.02 3.91 1.07
C ALA A 18 -19.78 2.62 0.32
N SER A 19 -20.61 1.60 0.54
CA SER A 19 -20.48 0.32 -0.12
C SER A 19 -20.22 0.60 -1.59
N ALA A 20 -18.98 0.36 -2.03
CA ALA A 20 -18.61 0.60 -3.41
C ALA A 20 -19.64 -0.16 -4.28
N PRO A 21 -20.12 0.43 -5.37
CA PRO A 21 -20.96 -0.32 -6.31
C PRO A 21 -20.22 -1.61 -6.65
N PRO A 22 -20.93 -2.73 -6.90
CA PRO A 22 -20.28 -3.99 -7.19
C PRO A 22 -19.26 -3.76 -8.30
N ALA A 23 -17.99 -4.10 -8.02
CA ALA A 23 -16.94 -3.95 -9.00
C ALA A 23 -17.25 -4.86 -10.19
N THR A 24 -17.47 -4.28 -11.35
CA THR A 24 -17.74 -5.04 -12.58
C THR A 24 -16.46 -5.25 -13.40
N LEU A 25 -15.34 -4.61 -13.00
CA LEU A 25 -14.02 -4.75 -13.62
C LEU A 25 -12.96 -5.03 -12.55
N ALA A 26 -11.84 -5.57 -13.01
CA ALA A 26 -10.62 -5.76 -12.23
C ALA A 26 -9.39 -5.35 -13.07
N VAL A 27 -8.33 -4.94 -12.41
CA VAL A 27 -7.05 -4.68 -13.06
C VAL A 27 -6.48 -5.99 -13.60
N ALA A 28 -6.22 -6.04 -14.90
CA ALA A 28 -5.70 -7.21 -15.62
C ALA A 28 -4.19 -7.14 -15.86
N ALA A 29 -3.60 -5.96 -15.83
CA ALA A 29 -2.15 -5.77 -15.86
C ALA A 29 -1.52 -6.07 -14.49
N GLY A 30 -0.23 -6.41 -14.45
CA GLY A 30 0.50 -6.56 -13.16
C GLY A 30 0.41 -5.34 -12.27
N VAL A 31 0.43 -4.16 -12.89
CA VAL A 31 0.14 -2.87 -12.29
C VAL A 31 -0.46 -1.95 -13.37
N ALA A 32 -1.44 -1.14 -13.01
CA ALA A 32 -2.02 -0.10 -13.85
C ALA A 32 -1.87 1.27 -13.20
N ASP A 33 -1.43 2.26 -13.96
CA ASP A 33 -1.39 3.65 -13.52
C ASP A 33 -2.82 4.17 -13.37
N VAL A 34 -3.04 4.88 -12.28
CA VAL A 34 -4.28 5.63 -12.03
C VAL A 34 -3.97 7.11 -12.21
N ARG A 35 -4.58 7.71 -13.21
CA ARG A 35 -4.34 9.09 -13.63
C ARG A 35 -5.43 10.04 -13.16
N ARG A 36 -5.07 11.32 -13.00
CA ARG A 36 -6.02 12.38 -12.62
C ARG A 36 -7.02 12.70 -13.74
N ALA A 37 -6.62 12.57 -15.00
CA ALA A 37 -7.42 12.80 -16.19
C ALA A 37 -7.19 11.68 -17.21
N PRO A 38 -8.08 11.49 -18.22
CA PRO A 38 -7.97 10.47 -19.26
C PRO A 38 -6.88 10.82 -20.29
N ASP A 39 -5.64 10.95 -19.83
CA ASP A 39 -4.47 11.36 -20.58
C ASP A 39 -3.20 10.77 -19.92
N ALA A 40 -2.36 10.12 -20.73
CA ALA A 40 -1.10 9.51 -20.27
C ALA A 40 -0.09 10.54 -19.72
N THR A 41 -0.21 11.83 -20.09
CA THR A 41 0.63 12.91 -19.58
C THR A 41 0.09 13.55 -18.31
N SER A 42 -1.14 13.23 -17.90
CA SER A 42 -1.71 13.74 -16.65
C SER A 42 -1.01 13.12 -15.44
N GLU A 43 -1.16 13.77 -14.29
CA GLU A 43 -0.55 13.30 -13.05
C GLU A 43 -0.96 11.85 -12.73
N GLN A 44 0.01 10.99 -12.45
CA GLN A 44 -0.21 9.70 -11.83
C GLN A 44 -0.51 9.93 -10.35
N VAL A 45 -1.74 9.65 -9.93
CA VAL A 45 -2.17 9.86 -8.54
C VAL A 45 -1.92 8.63 -7.66
N THR A 46 -2.03 7.43 -8.25
CA THR A 46 -1.66 6.16 -7.63
C THR A 46 -1.46 5.08 -8.69
N GLN A 47 -1.28 3.84 -8.25
CA GLN A 47 -1.30 2.65 -9.09
C GLN A 47 -2.26 1.61 -8.49
N ALA A 48 -2.82 0.76 -9.34
CA ALA A 48 -3.67 -0.36 -8.96
C ALA A 48 -3.00 -1.68 -9.37
N LEU A 49 -2.92 -2.63 -8.44
CA LEU A 49 -2.27 -3.92 -8.65
C LEU A 49 -3.19 -4.91 -9.36
N LEU A 50 -2.62 -5.95 -9.97
CA LEU A 50 -3.35 -7.06 -10.57
C LEU A 50 -4.47 -7.56 -9.64
N HIS A 51 -5.67 -7.79 -10.19
CA HIS A 51 -6.91 -8.16 -9.50
C HIS A 51 -7.54 -7.07 -8.62
N THR A 52 -6.96 -5.86 -8.54
CA THR A 52 -7.63 -4.79 -7.78
C THR A 52 -9.04 -4.56 -8.36
N PRO A 53 -10.10 -4.70 -7.54
CA PRO A 53 -11.47 -4.43 -7.98
C PRO A 53 -11.63 -2.97 -8.39
N ALA A 54 -12.29 -2.74 -9.51
CA ALA A 54 -12.50 -1.41 -10.10
C ALA A 54 -13.97 -1.23 -10.49
N ALA A 55 -14.66 -0.30 -9.85
CA ALA A 55 -16.03 0.05 -10.20
C ALA A 55 -16.01 1.14 -11.27
N PRO A 56 -16.46 0.88 -12.51
CA PRO A 56 -16.45 1.86 -13.58
C PRO A 56 -17.47 2.96 -13.32
N LEU A 57 -17.07 4.21 -13.54
CA LEU A 57 -17.89 5.40 -13.35
C LEU A 57 -18.16 6.12 -14.67
N GLU A 58 -17.17 6.19 -15.56
CA GLU A 58 -17.19 6.98 -16.79
C GLU A 58 -16.19 6.42 -17.78
N GLU A 59 -16.45 6.57 -19.09
CA GLU A 59 -15.52 6.19 -20.16
C GLU A 59 -15.22 7.39 -21.06
N ASP A 60 -13.95 7.63 -21.37
CA ASP A 60 -13.51 8.66 -22.32
C ASP A 60 -12.25 8.19 -23.08
N ARG A 61 -12.36 8.18 -24.41
CA ARG A 61 -11.24 8.00 -25.36
C ARG A 61 -10.27 6.85 -25.03
N GLY A 62 -10.82 5.69 -24.61
CA GLY A 62 -10.01 4.50 -24.25
C GLY A 62 -9.53 4.49 -22.81
N TRP A 63 -10.01 5.40 -21.97
CA TRP A 63 -9.82 5.43 -20.53
C TRP A 63 -11.15 5.16 -19.82
N VAL A 64 -11.05 4.55 -18.64
CA VAL A 64 -12.19 4.32 -17.74
C VAL A 64 -11.87 5.00 -16.41
N ARG A 65 -12.73 5.91 -15.98
CA ARG A 65 -12.72 6.43 -14.62
C ARG A 65 -13.27 5.37 -13.70
N VAL A 66 -12.50 5.00 -12.72
CA VAL A 66 -12.87 3.93 -11.78
C VAL A 66 -12.83 4.43 -10.34
N ARG A 67 -13.69 3.83 -9.51
CA ARG A 67 -13.56 3.88 -8.06
C ARG A 67 -12.91 2.61 -7.57
N LEU A 68 -11.76 2.77 -6.92
CA LEU A 68 -11.06 1.74 -6.16
C LEU A 68 -11.51 1.80 -4.69
N SER A 69 -10.98 0.92 -3.85
CA SER A 69 -11.30 0.92 -2.41
C SER A 69 -10.86 2.19 -1.67
N ASP A 70 -9.82 2.85 -2.15
CA ASP A 70 -9.14 3.96 -1.48
C ASP A 70 -8.87 5.18 -2.39
N TYR A 71 -9.21 5.09 -3.68
CA TYR A 71 -8.95 6.17 -4.64
C TYR A 71 -9.93 6.18 -5.81
N GLU A 72 -10.06 7.32 -6.48
CA GLU A 72 -10.73 7.46 -7.78
C GLU A 72 -9.77 8.05 -8.81
N GLY A 73 -9.84 7.56 -10.03
CA GLY A 73 -9.04 8.09 -11.13
C GLY A 73 -9.25 7.31 -12.42
N TRP A 74 -8.47 7.66 -13.42
CA TRP A 74 -8.57 7.12 -14.77
C TRP A 74 -7.52 6.02 -15.00
N ILE A 75 -7.97 4.87 -15.52
CA ILE A 75 -7.12 3.75 -15.94
C ILE A 75 -7.35 3.53 -17.44
N GLU A 76 -6.29 3.23 -18.19
CA GLU A 76 -6.44 2.82 -19.60
C GLU A 76 -7.32 1.56 -19.68
N ALA A 77 -8.32 1.56 -20.57
CA ALA A 77 -9.28 0.47 -20.71
C ALA A 77 -8.62 -0.89 -20.97
N GLY A 78 -7.48 -0.90 -21.68
CA GLY A 78 -6.70 -2.12 -21.96
C GLY A 78 -6.08 -2.78 -20.72
N ASN A 79 -6.01 -2.07 -19.59
CA ASN A 79 -5.54 -2.61 -18.31
C ASN A 79 -6.65 -3.16 -17.42
N LEU A 80 -7.91 -3.14 -17.89
CA LEU A 80 -9.08 -3.59 -17.15
C LEU A 80 -9.74 -4.76 -17.88
N ALA A 81 -10.30 -5.70 -17.14
CA ALA A 81 -11.06 -6.82 -17.67
C ALA A 81 -12.16 -7.26 -16.67
N GLU A 82 -13.00 -8.20 -17.07
CA GLU A 82 -13.93 -8.85 -16.16
C GLU A 82 -13.16 -9.51 -15.00
N PRO A 83 -13.68 -9.45 -13.77
CA PRO A 83 -13.04 -10.11 -12.62
C PRO A 83 -12.87 -11.61 -12.89
N ALA A 84 -11.78 -12.17 -12.38
CA ALA A 84 -11.59 -13.62 -12.41
C ALA A 84 -12.66 -14.34 -11.57
N ALA A 85 -12.86 -15.63 -11.83
CA ALA A 85 -13.71 -16.48 -11.00
C ALA A 85 -13.23 -16.42 -9.53
N SER A 86 -14.18 -16.30 -8.61
CA SER A 86 -13.88 -16.31 -7.18
C SER A 86 -13.42 -17.69 -6.72
N SER A 87 -12.59 -17.72 -5.69
CA SER A 87 -12.14 -18.95 -5.01
C SER A 87 -12.22 -18.76 -3.51
N ALA A 88 -12.38 -19.88 -2.78
CA ALA A 88 -12.30 -19.85 -1.32
C ALA A 88 -10.90 -19.48 -0.81
N HIS A 89 -9.87 -19.77 -1.62
CA HIS A 89 -8.48 -19.47 -1.29
C HIS A 89 -7.85 -18.51 -2.29
N VAL A 90 -6.95 -17.68 -1.80
CA VAL A 90 -6.18 -16.73 -2.60
C VAL A 90 -4.68 -16.89 -2.33
N ALA A 91 -3.89 -16.64 -3.35
CA ALA A 91 -2.45 -16.49 -3.26
C ALA A 91 -2.14 -14.99 -3.09
N VAL A 92 -1.65 -14.60 -1.91
CA VAL A 92 -1.20 -13.23 -1.62
C VAL A 92 0.29 -13.16 -1.91
N VAL A 93 0.71 -12.30 -2.83
CA VAL A 93 2.11 -12.13 -3.21
C VAL A 93 2.87 -11.49 -2.06
N ARG A 94 3.96 -12.16 -1.62
CA ARG A 94 4.88 -11.70 -0.56
C ARG A 94 6.21 -11.19 -1.10
N ALA A 95 6.64 -11.73 -2.25
CA ALA A 95 7.83 -11.24 -2.93
C ALA A 95 7.60 -9.81 -3.43
N PRO A 96 8.61 -8.93 -3.47
CA PRO A 96 8.49 -7.60 -4.07
C PRO A 96 7.93 -7.62 -5.49
N CYS A 97 8.29 -8.65 -6.26
CA CYS A 97 7.78 -8.94 -7.60
C CYS A 97 7.87 -10.45 -7.82
N ALA A 98 6.79 -11.06 -8.30
CA ALA A 98 6.69 -12.47 -8.64
C ALA A 98 6.38 -12.64 -10.12
N THR A 99 7.02 -13.62 -10.78
CA THR A 99 6.73 -13.96 -12.19
C THR A 99 5.48 -14.82 -12.27
N LEU A 100 4.60 -14.46 -13.19
CA LEU A 100 3.50 -15.29 -13.64
C LEU A 100 3.97 -16.11 -14.85
N TYR A 101 3.68 -17.40 -14.86
CA TYR A 101 4.10 -18.33 -15.90
C TYR A 101 2.90 -18.86 -16.69
N ARG A 102 3.12 -19.25 -17.94
CA ARG A 102 2.08 -19.81 -18.82
C ARG A 102 1.67 -21.23 -18.44
N ASP A 103 2.61 -22.00 -17.89
CA ASP A 103 2.37 -23.37 -17.43
C ASP A 103 3.21 -23.71 -16.17
N VAL A 104 2.99 -24.91 -15.63
CA VAL A 104 3.59 -25.36 -14.37
C VAL A 104 5.10 -25.61 -14.48
N THR A 105 5.63 -25.88 -15.67
CA THR A 105 7.02 -26.33 -15.88
C THR A 105 7.88 -25.37 -16.69
N SER A 106 7.29 -24.63 -17.65
CA SER A 106 8.06 -23.75 -18.53
C SER A 106 8.65 -22.56 -17.77
N GLY A 107 9.73 -22.02 -18.32
CA GLY A 107 10.30 -20.74 -17.90
C GLY A 107 9.60 -19.53 -18.52
N ASP A 108 8.57 -19.74 -19.38
CA ASP A 108 7.93 -18.68 -20.14
C ASP A 108 7.06 -17.80 -19.26
N GLY A 109 7.48 -16.55 -19.07
CA GLY A 109 6.72 -15.54 -18.36
C GLY A 109 5.44 -15.15 -19.08
N ALA A 110 4.36 -15.01 -18.31
CA ALA A 110 3.07 -14.50 -18.78
C ALA A 110 2.79 -13.09 -18.26
N GLY A 111 3.62 -12.59 -17.34
CA GLY A 111 3.47 -11.31 -16.68
C GLY A 111 4.13 -11.30 -15.30
N VAL A 112 3.78 -10.31 -14.52
CA VAL A 112 4.27 -10.15 -13.14
C VAL A 112 3.11 -9.83 -12.21
N ALA A 113 3.30 -10.16 -10.93
CA ALA A 113 2.45 -9.71 -9.84
C ALA A 113 3.34 -9.10 -8.75
N TYR A 114 2.93 -7.98 -8.20
CA TYR A 114 3.70 -7.27 -7.17
C TYR A 114 3.21 -7.62 -5.76
N ALA A 115 4.02 -7.33 -4.76
CA ALA A 115 3.68 -7.52 -3.35
C ALA A 115 2.27 -7.03 -3.04
N THR A 116 1.53 -7.79 -2.24
CA THR A 116 0.13 -7.57 -1.87
C THR A 116 -0.92 -7.75 -3.00
N SER A 117 -0.54 -8.15 -4.21
CA SER A 117 -1.52 -8.67 -5.17
C SER A 117 -2.19 -9.93 -4.63
N VAL A 118 -3.50 -10.05 -4.87
CA VAL A 118 -4.35 -11.15 -4.35
C VAL A 118 -4.93 -11.91 -5.53
N LEU A 119 -4.48 -13.13 -5.76
CA LEU A 119 -4.85 -13.94 -6.92
C LEU A 119 -5.72 -15.13 -6.49
N PRO A 120 -6.93 -15.34 -7.06
CA PRO A 120 -7.75 -16.51 -6.74
C PRO A 120 -7.05 -17.80 -7.12
N VAL A 121 -6.96 -18.77 -6.19
CA VAL A 121 -6.33 -20.07 -6.41
C VAL A 121 -7.31 -21.03 -7.07
N LEU A 122 -6.91 -21.61 -8.20
CA LEU A 122 -7.68 -22.63 -8.93
C LEU A 122 -7.30 -24.04 -8.48
N ASP A 123 -6.00 -24.29 -8.27
CA ASP A 123 -5.47 -25.57 -7.82
C ASP A 123 -4.21 -25.32 -6.97
N SER A 124 -4.17 -25.94 -5.79
CA SER A 124 -3.07 -25.83 -4.83
C SER A 124 -2.18 -27.08 -4.79
N ASP A 125 -2.51 -28.16 -5.48
CA ASP A 125 -1.88 -29.47 -5.29
C ASP A 125 -0.64 -29.67 -6.17
N ARG A 126 -0.31 -28.72 -7.03
CA ARG A 126 0.81 -28.82 -7.97
C ARG A 126 2.04 -28.08 -7.47
N GLU A 127 3.08 -28.82 -7.18
CA GLU A 127 4.40 -28.31 -6.85
C GLU A 127 5.23 -28.11 -8.14
N PRO A 128 6.09 -27.10 -8.26
CA PRO A 128 6.39 -26.04 -7.26
C PRO A 128 5.57 -24.76 -7.44
N ARG A 129 4.51 -24.76 -8.24
CA ARG A 129 3.70 -23.57 -8.58
C ARG A 129 2.24 -23.77 -8.22
N LEU A 130 1.58 -22.66 -7.92
CA LEU A 130 0.13 -22.58 -7.76
C LEU A 130 -0.53 -22.17 -9.07
N HIS A 131 -1.67 -22.76 -9.38
CA HIS A 131 -2.53 -22.37 -10.49
C HIS A 131 -3.49 -21.29 -10.01
N VAL A 132 -3.50 -20.14 -10.66
CA VAL A 132 -4.28 -18.96 -10.29
C VAL A 132 -5.13 -18.48 -11.46
N ALA A 133 -6.34 -17.98 -11.16
CA ALA A 133 -7.21 -17.36 -12.14
C ALA A 133 -6.70 -15.97 -12.52
N MET A 134 -6.99 -15.52 -13.75
CA MET A 134 -6.64 -14.21 -14.26
C MET A 134 -7.89 -13.42 -14.67
N PRO A 135 -7.91 -12.09 -14.52
CA PRO A 135 -8.98 -11.26 -15.04
C PRO A 135 -9.15 -11.44 -16.55
N GLY A 136 -10.38 -11.33 -17.05
CA GLY A 136 -10.70 -11.53 -18.47
C GLY A 136 -10.81 -12.98 -18.89
N GLY A 137 -10.76 -13.94 -17.94
CA GLY A 137 -10.96 -15.37 -18.21
C GLY A 137 -9.68 -16.06 -18.71
N GLY A 138 -8.91 -16.56 -17.86
CA GLY A 138 -7.66 -17.26 -18.15
C GLY A 138 -7.02 -17.71 -16.85
N SER A 139 -5.81 -18.20 -16.94
CA SER A 139 -5.07 -18.64 -15.77
C SER A 139 -3.57 -18.44 -15.97
N ALA A 140 -2.85 -18.43 -14.86
CA ALA A 140 -1.40 -18.39 -14.83
C ALA A 140 -0.89 -19.28 -13.68
N TRP A 141 0.43 -19.45 -13.64
CA TRP A 141 1.12 -20.18 -12.59
C TRP A 141 2.06 -19.23 -11.87
N ILE A 142 2.10 -19.31 -10.55
CA ILE A 142 2.98 -18.48 -9.69
C ILE A 142 3.79 -19.40 -8.78
N ALA A 143 5.06 -19.06 -8.53
CA ALA A 143 5.89 -19.83 -7.62
C ALA A 143 5.30 -19.81 -6.20
N ARG A 144 5.24 -20.98 -5.58
CA ARG A 144 4.68 -21.15 -4.22
C ARG A 144 5.47 -20.35 -3.17
N ASP A 145 6.78 -20.24 -3.36
CA ASP A 145 7.66 -19.51 -2.45
C ASP A 145 7.43 -17.99 -2.47
N ASP A 146 6.87 -17.46 -3.57
CA ASP A 146 6.61 -16.02 -3.72
C ASP A 146 5.28 -15.57 -3.08
N VAL A 147 4.46 -16.52 -2.62
CA VAL A 147 3.11 -16.23 -2.13
C VAL A 147 2.81 -16.83 -0.77
N ALA A 148 1.74 -16.34 -0.14
CA ALA A 148 1.07 -17.00 0.98
C ALA A 148 -0.35 -17.36 0.56
N VAL A 149 -0.73 -18.64 0.68
CA VAL A 149 -2.12 -19.06 0.50
C VAL A 149 -2.92 -18.66 1.74
N ARG A 150 -4.08 -18.04 1.51
CA ARG A 150 -4.97 -17.49 2.56
C ARG A 150 -6.44 -17.77 2.21
N GLU A 151 -7.31 -17.71 3.20
CA GLU A 151 -8.74 -17.62 2.96
C GLU A 151 -9.07 -16.31 2.24
N ALA A 152 -9.93 -16.36 1.25
CA ALA A 152 -10.30 -15.18 0.47
C ALA A 152 -10.98 -14.08 1.31
N THR A 153 -11.62 -14.47 2.42
CA THR A 153 -12.24 -13.54 3.37
C THR A 153 -11.24 -12.79 4.25
N THR A 154 -10.00 -13.30 4.37
CA THR A 154 -8.95 -12.72 5.23
C THR A 154 -7.60 -12.81 4.54
N PRO A 155 -7.42 -12.14 3.39
CA PRO A 155 -6.17 -12.20 2.63
C PRO A 155 -4.99 -11.59 3.40
N PHE A 156 -5.26 -10.58 4.21
CA PHE A 156 -4.26 -9.88 5.02
C PHE A 156 -4.62 -9.99 6.52
N PRO A 157 -4.29 -11.11 7.19
CA PRO A 157 -4.50 -11.21 8.63
C PRO A 157 -3.65 -10.17 9.37
N GLU A 158 -4.19 -9.66 10.48
CA GLU A 158 -3.45 -8.72 11.32
C GLU A 158 -2.14 -9.34 11.81
N ALA A 159 -1.06 -8.57 11.67
CA ALA A 159 0.28 -8.93 12.09
C ALA A 159 0.97 -7.72 12.74
N GLY A 160 2.08 -7.96 13.38
CA GLY A 160 2.91 -6.92 13.98
C GLY A 160 3.70 -6.10 12.94
N PRO A 161 4.35 -5.03 13.40
CA PRO A 161 5.13 -4.14 12.54
C PRO A 161 6.31 -4.84 11.84
N GLU A 162 6.77 -5.99 12.35
CA GLU A 162 7.87 -6.76 11.77
C GLU A 162 7.59 -7.20 10.33
N VAL A 163 6.32 -7.49 9.99
CA VAL A 163 5.92 -7.86 8.62
C VAL A 163 6.05 -6.66 7.68
N ALA A 164 5.57 -5.49 8.10
CA ALA A 164 5.71 -4.25 7.35
C ALA A 164 7.18 -3.87 7.13
N ILE A 165 7.99 -3.97 8.18
CA ILE A 165 9.43 -3.67 8.15
C ILE A 165 10.18 -4.65 7.26
N ALA A 166 9.82 -5.93 7.30
CA ALA A 166 10.45 -6.95 6.46
C ALA A 166 10.23 -6.66 4.97
N LEU A 167 9.01 -6.29 4.56
CA LEU A 167 8.73 -5.89 3.18
C LEU A 167 9.45 -4.58 2.83
N ALA A 168 9.42 -3.56 3.70
CA ALA A 168 10.12 -2.31 3.46
C ALA A 168 11.62 -2.50 3.20
N ARG A 169 12.26 -3.41 3.94
CA ARG A 169 13.68 -3.77 3.75
C ARG A 169 13.95 -4.45 2.40
N GLN A 170 13.03 -5.26 1.90
CA GLN A 170 13.13 -5.88 0.57
C GLN A 170 13.01 -4.84 -0.56
N LEU A 171 12.38 -3.70 -0.28
CA LEU A 171 12.22 -2.59 -1.23
C LEU A 171 13.38 -1.58 -1.20
N LEU A 172 14.42 -1.79 -0.38
CA LEU A 172 15.60 -0.91 -0.38
C LEU A 172 16.20 -0.78 -1.78
N GLY A 173 16.49 0.47 -2.19
CA GLY A 173 17.01 0.78 -3.52
C GLY A 173 15.96 0.91 -4.62
N THR A 174 14.69 0.54 -4.37
CA THR A 174 13.59 0.76 -5.33
C THR A 174 13.55 2.24 -5.73
N PRO A 175 13.45 2.56 -7.04
CA PRO A 175 13.36 3.94 -7.51
C PRO A 175 12.15 4.69 -6.92
N TYR A 176 12.33 5.99 -6.67
CA TYR A 176 11.20 6.86 -6.36
C TYR A 176 10.35 7.08 -7.60
N LEU A 177 9.07 6.79 -7.50
CA LEU A 177 8.08 7.09 -8.53
C LEU A 177 6.88 7.75 -7.87
N TRP A 178 6.56 8.99 -8.27
CA TRP A 178 5.35 9.66 -7.79
C TRP A 178 4.10 8.85 -8.13
N GLY A 179 3.22 8.61 -7.14
CA GLY A 179 2.06 7.75 -7.28
C GLY A 179 2.37 6.25 -7.30
N GLY A 180 3.63 5.82 -7.19
CA GLY A 180 4.03 4.42 -7.26
C GLY A 180 3.70 3.63 -5.99
N VAL A 181 3.39 2.32 -6.17
CA VAL A 181 3.09 1.37 -5.07
C VAL A 181 3.73 -0.01 -5.30
N THR A 182 4.80 -0.09 -6.09
CA THR A 182 5.44 -1.38 -6.44
C THR A 182 6.96 -1.35 -6.27
N SER A 183 7.61 -2.51 -6.38
CA SER A 183 9.07 -2.62 -6.43
C SER A 183 9.68 -2.08 -7.74
N ALA A 184 8.88 -1.77 -8.77
CA ALA A 184 9.34 -1.09 -9.98
C ALA A 184 9.47 0.43 -9.74
N GLY A 185 8.73 0.98 -8.78
CA GLY A 185 8.77 2.36 -8.35
C GLY A 185 7.74 2.62 -7.26
N VAL A 186 8.12 3.42 -6.25
CA VAL A 186 7.28 3.69 -5.09
C VAL A 186 7.50 5.13 -4.60
N ASP A 187 6.43 5.81 -4.14
CA ASP A 187 6.57 7.06 -3.38
C ASP A 187 6.54 6.82 -1.87
N CYS A 188 6.65 7.89 -1.08
CA CYS A 188 6.77 7.79 0.38
C CYS A 188 5.52 7.19 1.04
N SER A 189 4.33 7.68 0.70
CA SER A 189 3.06 7.20 1.25
C SER A 189 2.63 5.86 0.66
N GLY A 190 2.97 5.58 -0.62
CA GLY A 190 2.77 4.28 -1.26
C GLY A 190 3.62 3.17 -0.63
N LEU A 191 4.88 3.46 -0.27
CA LEU A 191 5.73 2.53 0.49
C LEU A 191 5.08 2.16 1.83
N VAL A 192 4.62 3.18 2.58
CA VAL A 192 3.96 2.97 3.87
C VAL A 192 2.67 2.17 3.70
N GLN A 193 1.81 2.56 2.74
CA GLN A 193 0.55 1.88 2.47
C GLN A 193 0.77 0.40 2.11
N LEU A 194 1.70 0.12 1.20
CA LEU A 194 2.06 -1.23 0.79
C LEU A 194 2.53 -2.10 1.97
N CYS A 195 3.43 -1.56 2.79
CA CYS A 195 3.98 -2.26 3.94
C CYS A 195 2.94 -2.50 5.05
N CYS A 196 2.12 -1.49 5.35
CA CYS A 196 1.01 -1.63 6.31
C CYS A 196 -0.02 -2.65 5.83
N ARG A 197 -0.38 -2.64 4.53
CA ARG A 197 -1.30 -3.62 3.95
C ARG A 197 -0.78 -5.05 4.08
N ALA A 198 0.51 -5.29 3.84
CA ALA A 198 1.12 -6.60 4.02
C ALA A 198 1.00 -7.14 5.46
N ALA A 199 0.95 -6.24 6.44
CA ALA A 199 0.75 -6.54 7.87
C ALA A 199 -0.73 -6.47 8.31
N GLY A 200 -1.67 -6.45 7.37
CA GLY A 200 -3.12 -6.42 7.68
C GLY A 200 -3.62 -5.09 8.25
N ARG A 201 -2.88 -3.99 8.04
CA ARG A 201 -3.26 -2.65 8.47
C ARG A 201 -3.63 -1.78 7.26
N ILE A 202 -4.84 -1.21 7.31
CA ILE A 202 -5.33 -0.31 6.26
C ILE A 202 -4.92 1.11 6.64
N VAL A 203 -4.18 1.76 5.76
CA VAL A 203 -3.88 3.20 5.83
C VAL A 203 -4.26 3.84 4.49
N LEU A 204 -4.63 5.11 4.51
CA LEU A 204 -5.03 5.84 3.30
C LEU A 204 -3.83 6.05 2.36
N ARG A 205 -4.10 6.48 1.13
CA ARG A 205 -3.06 6.56 0.09
C ARG A 205 -2.10 7.73 0.31
N ASP A 206 -2.60 8.90 0.63
CA ASP A 206 -1.79 10.12 0.68
C ASP A 206 -1.23 10.38 2.09
N GLY A 207 -0.06 11.00 2.17
CA GLY A 207 0.66 11.17 3.44
C GLY A 207 -0.07 12.05 4.45
N ASP A 208 -0.77 13.08 4.02
CA ASP A 208 -1.63 13.93 4.85
C ASP A 208 -2.84 13.15 5.38
N GLN A 209 -3.48 12.35 4.52
CA GLN A 209 -4.57 11.45 4.92
C GLN A 209 -4.10 10.39 5.92
N GLN A 210 -2.88 9.85 5.77
CA GLN A 210 -2.27 8.93 6.74
C GLN A 210 -2.04 9.62 8.08
N TYR A 211 -1.56 10.86 8.06
CA TYR A 211 -1.33 11.65 9.27
C TYR A 211 -2.62 11.95 10.03
N GLU A 212 -3.69 12.28 9.33
CA GLU A 212 -4.99 12.61 9.91
C GLU A 212 -5.79 11.34 10.29
N GLY A 213 -5.71 10.29 9.45
CA GLY A 213 -6.53 9.09 9.60
C GLY A 213 -6.05 8.11 10.66
N ILE A 214 -4.79 8.18 11.13
CA ILE A 214 -4.28 7.31 12.19
C ILE A 214 -4.42 8.01 13.54
N PRO A 215 -5.30 7.53 14.45
CA PRO A 215 -5.68 8.26 15.65
C PRO A 215 -4.60 8.30 16.74
N TYR A 216 -3.68 7.33 16.77
CA TYR A 216 -2.70 7.22 17.87
C TYR A 216 -1.48 8.10 17.61
N VAL A 217 -1.45 9.23 18.30
CA VAL A 217 -0.32 10.16 18.31
C VAL A 217 0.82 9.59 19.17
N VAL A 218 2.04 9.71 18.67
CA VAL A 218 3.25 9.25 19.36
C VAL A 218 4.17 10.44 19.63
N GLU A 219 4.57 10.59 20.86
CA GLU A 219 5.59 11.58 21.25
C GLU A 219 6.97 11.16 20.69
N ARG A 220 7.79 12.13 20.29
CA ARG A 220 9.10 11.86 19.66
C ARG A 220 10.01 10.99 20.53
N GLY A 221 9.94 11.12 21.87
CA GLY A 221 10.73 10.31 22.81
C GLY A 221 10.21 8.89 23.00
N ALA A 222 9.01 8.57 22.50
CA ALA A 222 8.35 7.27 22.61
C ALA A 222 8.28 6.49 21.28
N LEU A 223 9.06 6.92 20.28
CA LEU A 223 9.12 6.27 18.98
C LEU A 223 9.65 4.83 19.06
N GLN A 224 9.02 3.94 18.32
CA GLN A 224 9.41 2.54 18.20
C GLN A 224 9.27 2.04 16.76
N ALA A 225 9.79 0.84 16.50
CA ALA A 225 9.62 0.16 15.21
C ALA A 225 8.13 0.00 14.87
N GLY A 226 7.75 0.33 13.64
CA GLY A 226 6.38 0.33 13.15
C GLY A 226 5.65 1.67 13.26
N ASP A 227 6.14 2.64 14.02
CA ASP A 227 5.57 3.98 14.01
C ASP A 227 5.81 4.67 12.66
N LEU A 228 4.90 5.53 12.27
CA LEU A 228 5.04 6.40 11.10
C LEU A 228 5.45 7.78 11.57
N ILE A 229 6.50 8.33 10.96
CA ILE A 229 6.92 9.71 11.19
C ILE A 229 6.63 10.56 9.96
N PHE A 230 6.19 11.77 10.20
CA PHE A 230 5.72 12.68 9.17
C PHE A 230 6.54 13.96 9.17
N PHE A 231 6.69 14.52 7.98
CA PHE A 231 7.46 15.73 7.74
C PHE A 231 6.60 16.73 6.99
N ALA A 232 6.66 18.00 7.42
CA ALA A 232 5.86 19.07 6.85
C ALA A 232 6.74 20.15 6.23
N HIS A 233 6.24 20.75 5.16
CA HIS A 233 6.79 21.97 4.56
C HIS A 233 5.66 22.99 4.46
N ASP A 234 5.90 24.20 4.94
CA ASP A 234 4.91 25.29 4.98
C ASP A 234 3.57 24.89 5.63
N GLY A 235 3.64 24.05 6.68
CA GLY A 235 2.47 23.58 7.43
C GLY A 235 1.71 22.41 6.81
N ALA A 236 2.04 21.96 5.60
CA ALA A 236 1.43 20.81 4.95
C ALA A 236 2.32 19.57 5.09
N ILE A 237 1.72 18.40 5.37
CA ILE A 237 2.43 17.11 5.36
C ILE A 237 2.85 16.81 3.90
N THR A 238 4.14 16.65 3.69
CA THR A 238 4.73 16.43 2.36
C THR A 238 5.52 15.14 2.26
N HIS A 239 5.76 14.46 3.40
CA HIS A 239 6.54 13.24 3.41
C HIS A 239 6.23 12.39 4.63
N VAL A 240 6.38 11.06 4.47
CA VAL A 240 6.19 10.06 5.52
C VAL A 240 7.27 8.99 5.46
N ALA A 241 7.59 8.41 6.61
CA ALA A 241 8.56 7.31 6.75
C ALA A 241 8.09 6.29 7.79
N LEU A 242 8.53 5.05 7.64
CA LEU A 242 8.28 3.94 8.57
C LEU A 242 9.49 3.77 9.52
N MET A 243 9.27 3.86 10.83
CA MET A 243 10.30 3.56 11.81
C MET A 243 10.67 2.07 11.81
N ILE A 244 11.96 1.78 11.77
CA ILE A 244 12.51 0.42 11.82
C ILE A 244 13.29 0.15 13.12
N GLY A 245 13.24 1.07 14.03
CA GLY A 245 13.84 1.10 15.36
C GLY A 245 13.40 2.36 16.07
N THR A 246 14.10 2.76 17.14
CA THR A 246 13.77 3.98 17.91
C THR A 246 14.33 5.25 17.27
N GLN A 247 15.33 5.14 16.39
CA GLN A 247 16.01 6.27 15.74
C GLN A 247 16.10 6.13 14.23
N SER A 248 16.04 4.90 13.71
CA SER A 248 16.19 4.65 12.28
C SER A 248 14.85 4.47 11.59
N TYR A 249 14.73 5.01 10.38
CA TYR A 249 13.53 4.92 9.57
C TYR A 249 13.84 4.64 8.11
N ILE A 250 12.91 3.98 7.41
CA ILE A 250 12.96 3.68 5.98
C ILE A 250 11.90 4.50 5.26
N HIS A 251 12.25 5.05 4.11
CA HIS A 251 11.36 5.86 3.31
C HIS A 251 11.75 5.87 1.83
N ALA A 252 10.79 6.14 0.94
CA ALA A 252 11.07 6.46 -0.44
C ALA A 252 11.37 7.96 -0.52
N LYS A 253 12.65 8.31 -0.74
CA LYS A 253 13.11 9.69 -0.82
C LYS A 253 13.13 10.16 -2.26
N GLY A 254 12.54 11.32 -2.53
CA GLY A 254 12.63 11.98 -3.82
C GLY A 254 14.03 12.53 -4.11
N SER A 255 14.14 13.44 -5.08
CA SER A 255 15.43 14.04 -5.48
C SER A 255 16.21 14.62 -4.27
N PRO A 256 17.55 14.49 -4.25
CA PRO A 256 18.41 13.95 -5.32
C PRO A 256 18.59 12.42 -5.30
N GLU A 257 18.33 11.72 -4.20
CA GLU A 257 18.63 10.28 -4.06
C GLU A 257 17.66 9.41 -4.86
N SER A 258 16.41 9.82 -5.00
CA SER A 258 15.33 9.23 -5.81
C SER A 258 15.17 7.71 -5.63
N ARG A 259 15.17 7.23 -4.38
CA ARG A 259 15.04 5.80 -4.06
C ARG A 259 14.58 5.55 -2.63
N VAL A 260 14.21 4.31 -2.35
CA VAL A 260 14.00 3.81 -0.99
C VAL A 260 15.34 3.68 -0.27
N MET A 261 15.43 4.28 0.92
CA MET A 261 16.66 4.29 1.73
C MET A 261 16.36 4.37 3.23
N ILE A 262 17.39 4.19 4.03
CA ILE A 262 17.33 4.33 5.49
C ILE A 262 18.02 5.64 5.87
N ASN A 263 17.33 6.41 6.74
CA ASN A 263 17.91 7.55 7.45
C ASN A 263 17.74 7.38 8.97
N SER A 264 18.32 8.32 9.72
CA SER A 264 18.30 8.33 11.19
C SER A 264 17.82 9.67 11.73
N LEU A 265 17.17 9.65 12.89
CA LEU A 265 16.87 10.83 13.73
C LEU A 265 18.02 11.17 14.67
N ASP A 266 19.01 10.28 14.84
CA ASP A 266 20.19 10.49 15.68
C ASP A 266 21.21 11.39 14.98
N PRO A 267 21.51 12.58 15.52
CA PRO A 267 22.51 13.49 14.93
C PRO A 267 23.93 12.90 14.86
N ALA A 268 24.26 11.88 15.65
CA ALA A 268 25.55 11.21 15.60
C ALA A 268 25.66 10.14 14.50
N SER A 269 24.56 9.79 13.86
CA SER A 269 24.52 8.80 12.78
C SER A 269 24.97 9.41 11.45
N GLU A 270 25.76 8.67 10.66
CA GLU A 270 26.10 9.03 9.27
C GLU A 270 24.84 9.12 8.37
N ALA A 271 23.78 8.40 8.73
CA ALA A 271 22.52 8.41 8.03
C ALA A 271 21.59 9.57 8.48
N PHE A 272 22.06 10.48 9.35
CA PHE A 272 21.27 11.61 9.81
C PHE A 272 20.99 12.61 8.70
N SER A 273 19.75 13.05 8.58
CA SER A 273 19.34 14.11 7.66
C SER A 273 18.91 15.34 8.43
N GLN A 274 19.78 16.37 8.49
CA GLN A 274 19.47 17.64 9.15
C GLN A 274 18.21 18.28 8.58
N ARG A 275 18.04 18.24 7.24
CA ARG A 275 16.84 18.76 6.57
C ARG A 275 15.56 18.08 7.07
N LEU A 276 15.53 16.74 7.10
CA LEU A 276 14.34 16.02 7.56
C LEU A 276 14.10 16.21 9.06
N ALA A 277 15.16 16.32 9.86
CA ALA A 277 15.03 16.61 11.29
C ALA A 277 14.33 17.94 11.57
N HIS A 278 14.58 18.98 10.74
CA HIS A 278 13.89 20.27 10.82
C HIS A 278 12.44 20.22 10.35
N LEU A 279 12.12 19.35 9.42
CA LEU A 279 10.76 19.20 8.86
C LEU A 279 9.88 18.24 9.67
N TYR A 280 10.40 17.62 10.72
CA TYR A 280 9.63 16.67 11.54
C TYR A 280 8.37 17.32 12.10
N ALA A 281 7.19 16.78 11.78
CA ALA A 281 5.89 17.30 12.13
C ALA A 281 5.13 16.46 13.17
N GLY A 282 5.54 15.22 13.40
CA GLY A 282 4.90 14.34 14.37
C GLY A 282 4.95 12.86 13.97
N ALA A 283 4.33 12.02 14.78
CA ALA A 283 4.28 10.59 14.53
C ALA A 283 2.91 9.99 14.85
N ARG A 284 2.63 8.82 14.22
CA ARG A 284 1.42 8.03 14.42
C ARG A 284 1.77 6.56 14.56
N ARG A 285 0.97 5.82 15.31
CA ARG A 285 1.14 4.37 15.53
C ARG A 285 0.00 3.59 14.89
N PRO A 286 0.20 2.98 13.69
CA PRO A 286 -0.81 2.17 13.05
C PRO A 286 -0.94 0.77 13.65
N PHE A 287 0.08 0.27 14.35
CA PHE A 287 0.14 -1.06 14.96
C PHE A 287 -0.17 -0.99 16.45
N THR A 288 -1.42 -0.75 16.81
CA THR A 288 -1.88 -0.88 18.20
C THR A 288 -2.51 -2.24 18.38
N ASN A 289 -2.05 -3.01 19.35
CA ASN A 289 -2.81 -4.16 19.82
C ASN A 289 -4.08 -3.61 20.48
N THR A 290 -5.21 -3.73 19.83
CA THR A 290 -6.50 -3.66 20.52
C THR A 290 -6.62 -4.93 21.35
N CYS A 291 -5.86 -4.99 22.45
CA CYS A 291 -6.18 -5.94 23.51
C CYS A 291 -7.53 -5.47 24.04
N GLY A 292 -8.60 -6.20 23.71
CA GLY A 292 -9.92 -5.97 24.25
C GLY A 292 -9.85 -6.11 25.77
N THR A 293 -9.77 -4.99 26.46
CA THR A 293 -10.25 -4.93 27.84
C THR A 293 -11.78 -4.99 27.76
N HIS A 294 -12.33 -6.19 27.72
CA HIS A 294 -13.62 -6.42 28.32
C HIS A 294 -13.38 -6.21 29.81
N ASP A 295 -13.58 -4.98 30.28
CA ASP A 295 -13.91 -4.77 31.67
C ASP A 295 -15.25 -5.43 31.92
N ALA A 296 -15.18 -6.65 32.44
CA ALA A 296 -16.25 -7.26 33.16
C ALA A 296 -16.31 -6.56 34.51
N ASP A 297 -17.10 -5.51 34.59
CA ASP A 297 -17.59 -5.02 35.87
C ASP A 297 -19.00 -5.53 36.10
N ALA A 298 -19.09 -6.24 37.21
CA ALA A 298 -20.24 -6.90 37.85
C ALA A 298 -21.41 -5.95 38.19
#